data_554be2a7739d71f95092b0130687752d
#
_entry.id   554be2a7739d71f95092b0130687752d
#
_cell.length_a   1.000
_cell.length_b   1.000
_cell.length_c   1.000
_cell.angle_alpha   90.00
_cell.angle_beta   90.00
_cell.angle_gamma   90.00
#
_symmetry.space_group_name_H-M   'P 1'
#
loop_
_entity.id
_entity.type
_entity.pdbx_description
1 polymer ?
#
loop_
_entity_poly.entity_id
_entity_poly.type
_entity_poly.pdbx_seq_one_letter_code
_entity_poly.pdbx_strand_id
1 'polypeptide(L)'
;MAQDGDCEIISLVAGDTTVAAGIVLRHAHRAFFFKLGVDEHFARYSPGVQLTLDLTRHLCSDPAINSADSTAGPDHPMINPIWRGRLAIGDVLIPLYRRDPVAEIIHAALVLRRDGLAAARRTVHALRGSRKNRAATPQPQR
;
A
#
# COMPACT_ATOMS: atom_id res chain seq x y z
N MET A 1 17.93 13.05 10.49
CA MET A 1 16.93 12.64 9.49
C MET A 1 16.50 13.78 8.56
N ALA A 2 15.72 14.79 9.00
CA ALA A 2 15.35 15.88 8.07
C ALA A 2 16.54 16.78 7.67
N GLN A 3 17.49 17.00 8.56
CA GLN A 3 18.71 17.77 8.29
C GLN A 3 19.72 17.02 7.39
N ASP A 4 19.63 15.70 7.35
CA ASP A 4 20.52 14.82 6.59
C ASP A 4 19.96 14.48 5.21
N GLY A 5 18.78 15.03 4.85
CA GLY A 5 18.10 14.74 3.57
C GLY A 5 17.35 13.40 3.53
N ASP A 6 17.31 12.68 4.67
CA ASP A 6 16.65 11.36 4.76
C ASP A 6 15.12 11.43 4.83
N CYS A 7 14.56 12.65 4.98
CA CYS A 7 13.12 12.87 5.05
C CYS A 7 12.74 14.10 4.21
N GLU A 8 11.82 13.91 3.31
CA GLU A 8 11.30 14.92 2.40
C GLU A 8 9.79 15.01 2.53
N ILE A 9 9.25 16.24 2.53
CA ILE A 9 7.81 16.48 2.46
C ILE A 9 7.50 17.08 1.10
N ILE A 10 6.63 16.41 0.36
CA ILE A 10 6.16 16.84 -0.96
C ILE A 10 4.71 17.29 -0.82
N SER A 11 4.39 18.45 -1.35
CA SER A 11 3.04 19.04 -1.27
C SER A 11 2.50 19.36 -2.65
N LEU A 12 1.21 19.09 -2.83
CA LEU A 12 0.42 19.55 -3.99
C LEU A 12 -0.40 20.76 -3.54
N VAL A 13 -0.25 21.86 -4.26
CA VAL A 13 -0.89 23.13 -3.91
C VAL A 13 -1.83 23.55 -5.04
N ALA A 14 -3.02 24.01 -4.70
CA ALA A 14 -4.00 24.60 -5.60
C ALA A 14 -4.27 26.05 -5.18
N GLY A 15 -3.72 27.01 -5.91
CA GLY A 15 -3.66 28.40 -5.45
C GLY A 15 -2.83 28.50 -4.17
N ASP A 16 -3.42 29.01 -3.10
CA ASP A 16 -2.76 29.15 -1.79
C ASP A 16 -3.06 28.01 -0.83
N THR A 17 -3.76 26.96 -1.30
CA THR A 17 -4.21 25.86 -0.45
C THR A 17 -3.43 24.58 -0.73
N THR A 18 -2.84 23.97 0.31
CA THR A 18 -2.24 22.64 0.20
C THR A 18 -3.36 21.59 0.17
N VAL A 19 -3.54 20.90 -0.96
CA VAL A 19 -4.61 19.92 -1.18
C VAL A 19 -4.18 18.48 -0.95
N ALA A 20 -2.87 18.20 -0.98
CA ALA A 20 -2.29 16.95 -0.57
C ALA A 20 -0.85 17.15 -0.11
N ALA A 21 -0.38 16.29 0.79
CA ALA A 21 1.01 16.25 1.22
C ALA A 21 1.46 14.81 1.46
N GLY A 22 2.71 14.51 1.13
CA GLY A 22 3.31 13.19 1.30
C GLY A 22 4.65 13.27 2.02
N ILE A 23 4.93 12.26 2.83
CA ILE A 23 6.23 12.08 3.49
C ILE A 23 6.98 10.99 2.73
N VAL A 24 8.18 11.33 2.29
CA VAL A 24 9.12 10.40 1.66
C VAL A 24 10.34 10.26 2.56
N LEU A 25 10.65 9.02 2.90
CA LEU A 25 11.87 8.69 3.63
C LEU A 25 12.90 8.16 2.63
N ARG A 26 14.16 8.51 2.83
CA ARG A 26 15.27 8.04 2.00
C ARG A 26 16.25 7.23 2.82
N HIS A 27 16.75 6.17 2.25
CA HIS A 27 17.84 5.41 2.84
C HIS A 27 18.71 4.81 1.71
N ALA A 28 19.99 5.16 1.71
CA ALA A 28 20.91 4.82 0.63
C ALA A 28 20.29 5.22 -0.75
N HIS A 29 20.10 4.26 -1.64
CA HIS A 29 19.55 4.49 -2.99
C HIS A 29 18.05 4.15 -3.09
N ARG A 30 17.33 4.14 -1.97
CA ARG A 30 15.90 3.80 -1.93
C ARG A 30 15.08 4.93 -1.34
N ALA A 31 13.90 5.15 -1.91
CA ALA A 31 12.88 6.05 -1.38
C ALA A 31 11.69 5.23 -0.89
N PHE A 32 11.07 5.70 0.19
CA PHE A 32 9.89 5.10 0.79
C PHE A 32 8.79 6.14 0.89
N PHE A 33 7.71 5.99 0.14
CA PHE A 33 6.53 6.84 0.25
C PHE A 33 5.73 6.43 1.49
N PHE A 34 6.12 7.01 2.64
CA PHE A 34 5.69 6.53 3.93
C PHE A 34 4.26 6.91 4.29
N LYS A 35 3.84 8.15 3.98
CA LYS A 35 2.53 8.66 4.36
C LYS A 35 2.00 9.63 3.33
N LEU A 36 0.69 9.58 3.10
CA LEU A 36 -0.05 10.54 2.29
C LEU A 36 -1.22 11.10 3.10
N GLY A 37 -1.37 12.41 3.10
CA GLY A 37 -2.54 13.14 3.56
C GLY A 37 -3.19 13.88 2.39
N VAL A 38 -4.51 13.96 2.39
CA VAL A 38 -5.29 14.70 1.39
C VAL A 38 -6.34 15.55 2.09
N ASP A 39 -6.65 16.70 1.52
CA ASP A 39 -7.80 17.49 1.94
C ASP A 39 -9.06 16.92 1.28
N GLU A 40 -9.98 16.39 2.09
CA GLU A 40 -11.21 15.73 1.66
C GLU A 40 -12.14 16.68 0.88
N HIS A 41 -12.05 17.99 1.07
CA HIS A 41 -12.83 18.97 0.30
C HIS A 41 -12.48 18.92 -1.20
N PHE A 42 -11.27 18.49 -1.52
CA PHE A 42 -10.77 18.34 -2.88
C PHE A 42 -10.81 16.89 -3.41
N ALA A 43 -11.44 15.96 -2.69
CA ALA A 43 -11.46 14.53 -3.04
C ALA A 43 -11.90 14.25 -4.49
N ARG A 44 -12.86 15.02 -5.02
CA ARG A 44 -13.36 14.92 -6.40
C ARG A 44 -12.26 15.09 -7.47
N TYR A 45 -11.18 15.76 -7.14
CA TYR A 45 -10.04 16.00 -8.04
C TYR A 45 -8.92 14.98 -7.87
N SER A 46 -9.10 14.01 -6.95
CA SER A 46 -8.12 12.95 -6.68
C SER A 46 -6.69 13.48 -6.39
N PRO A 47 -6.52 14.43 -5.44
CA PRO A 47 -5.23 15.08 -5.22
C PRO A 47 -4.13 14.10 -4.79
N GLY A 48 -4.50 13.00 -4.11
CA GLY A 48 -3.55 11.96 -3.74
C GLY A 48 -2.97 11.22 -4.94
N VAL A 49 -3.76 11.00 -5.99
CA VAL A 49 -3.30 10.41 -7.26
C VAL A 49 -2.34 11.37 -7.96
N GLN A 50 -2.70 12.65 -8.05
CA GLN A 50 -1.87 13.68 -8.70
C GLN A 50 -0.52 13.81 -7.98
N LEU A 51 -0.53 13.94 -6.64
CA LEU A 51 0.70 13.99 -5.85
C LEU A 51 1.55 12.72 -6.07
N THR A 52 0.95 11.53 -6.12
CA THR A 52 1.69 10.28 -6.36
C THR A 52 2.35 10.26 -7.75
N LEU A 53 1.69 10.80 -8.77
CA LEU A 53 2.25 10.91 -10.11
C LEU A 53 3.42 11.90 -10.16
N ASP A 54 3.28 13.06 -9.51
CA ASP A 54 4.35 14.06 -9.42
C ASP A 54 5.54 13.55 -8.61
N LEU A 55 5.28 12.88 -7.49
CA LEU A 55 6.31 12.16 -6.73
C LEU A 55 7.04 11.13 -7.59
N THR A 56 6.30 10.36 -8.40
CA THR A 56 6.92 9.37 -9.29
C THR A 56 7.87 10.03 -10.27
N ARG A 57 7.48 11.14 -10.89
CA ARG A 57 8.36 11.90 -11.80
C ARG A 57 9.59 12.43 -11.07
N HIS A 58 9.39 12.99 -9.87
CA HIS A 58 10.46 13.51 -9.04
C HIS A 58 11.49 12.42 -8.71
N LEU A 59 11.05 11.26 -8.21
CA LEU A 59 11.93 10.15 -7.89
C LEU A 59 12.63 9.54 -9.13
N CYS A 60 11.95 9.48 -10.28
CA CYS A 60 12.54 8.99 -11.52
C CYS A 60 13.59 9.97 -12.09
N SER A 61 13.52 11.24 -11.76
CA SER A 61 14.51 12.24 -12.19
C SER A 61 15.74 12.32 -11.28
N ASP A 62 15.70 11.70 -10.11
CA ASP A 62 16.81 11.69 -9.15
C ASP A 62 17.77 10.51 -9.43
N PRO A 63 18.97 10.75 -9.93
CA PRO A 63 19.93 9.68 -10.25
C PRO A 63 20.44 8.93 -9.02
N ALA A 64 20.27 9.47 -7.82
CA ALA A 64 20.64 8.82 -6.58
C ALA A 64 19.65 7.74 -6.15
N ILE A 65 18.43 7.73 -6.71
CA ILE A 65 17.36 6.78 -6.34
C ILE A 65 17.26 5.68 -7.39
N ASN A 66 17.51 4.45 -6.96
CA ASN A 66 17.42 3.26 -7.80
C ASN A 66 16.06 2.54 -7.68
N SER A 67 15.37 2.75 -6.57
CA SER A 67 14.06 2.12 -6.32
C SER A 67 13.21 2.92 -5.35
N ALA A 68 11.90 2.82 -5.52
CA ALA A 68 10.93 3.41 -4.61
C ALA A 68 9.94 2.34 -4.12
N ASP A 69 9.59 2.42 -2.85
CA ASP A 69 8.61 1.57 -2.18
C ASP A 69 7.44 2.43 -1.72
N SER A 70 6.23 2.03 -2.04
CA SER A 70 5.02 2.76 -1.64
C SER A 70 4.63 2.55 -0.18
N THR A 71 5.27 1.61 0.52
CA THR A 71 4.89 1.13 1.87
C THR A 71 3.40 0.74 2.00
N ALA A 72 2.71 0.65 0.88
CA ALA A 72 1.29 0.33 0.83
C ALA A 72 1.07 -1.18 1.03
N GLY A 73 -0.01 -1.52 1.71
CA GLY A 73 -0.44 -2.91 1.82
C GLY A 73 -0.83 -3.52 0.46
N PRO A 74 -0.97 -4.84 0.38
CA PRO A 74 -1.42 -5.51 -0.83
C PRO A 74 -2.81 -4.99 -1.24
N ASP A 75 -3.07 -4.93 -2.54
CA ASP A 75 -4.35 -4.50 -3.12
C ASP A 75 -4.76 -3.05 -2.82
N HIS A 76 -3.79 -2.15 -2.61
CA HIS A 76 -4.07 -0.75 -2.38
C HIS A 76 -4.70 -0.09 -3.62
N PRO A 77 -5.96 0.43 -3.55
CA PRO A 77 -6.73 0.80 -4.72
C PRO A 77 -6.15 1.97 -5.52
N MET A 78 -5.48 2.90 -4.86
CA MET A 78 -4.89 4.07 -5.51
C MET A 78 -3.47 3.80 -6.02
N ILE A 79 -2.64 3.14 -5.23
CA ILE A 79 -1.21 2.94 -5.56
C ILE A 79 -1.02 1.85 -6.62
N ASN A 80 -1.75 0.73 -6.52
CA ASN A 80 -1.54 -0.42 -7.40
C ASN A 80 -1.71 -0.15 -8.90
N PRO A 81 -2.63 0.71 -9.35
CA PRO A 81 -2.71 1.11 -10.76
C PRO A 81 -1.51 1.92 -11.25
N ILE A 82 -0.89 2.71 -10.36
CA ILE A 82 0.23 3.61 -10.69
C ILE A 82 1.55 2.85 -10.60
N TRP A 83 1.83 2.22 -9.47
CA TRP A 83 3.06 1.45 -9.23
C TRP A 83 2.77 -0.05 -9.35
N ARG A 84 3.08 -0.61 -10.51
CA ARG A 84 2.78 -2.03 -10.83
C ARG A 84 3.80 -3.03 -10.29
N GLY A 85 5.00 -2.56 -9.93
CA GLY A 85 6.03 -3.38 -9.32
C GLY A 85 5.52 -4.02 -8.02
N ARG A 86 5.98 -5.24 -7.72
CA ARG A 86 5.65 -5.94 -6.47
C ARG A 86 6.94 -6.49 -5.88
N LEU A 87 7.14 -6.19 -4.60
CA LEU A 87 8.20 -6.76 -3.79
C LEU A 87 7.60 -7.83 -2.90
N ALA A 88 8.14 -9.04 -2.97
CA ALA A 88 7.77 -10.08 -2.03
C ALA A 88 8.36 -9.75 -0.66
N ILE A 89 7.51 -9.57 0.33
CA ILE A 89 7.86 -9.36 1.73
C ILE A 89 7.28 -10.49 2.56
N GLY A 90 7.99 -10.86 3.61
CA GLY A 90 7.55 -11.89 4.54
C GLY A 90 7.98 -11.56 5.96
N ASP A 91 7.26 -12.12 6.91
CA ASP A 91 7.64 -12.07 8.31
C ASP A 91 8.71 -13.14 8.59
N VAL A 92 9.73 -12.77 9.33
CA VAL A 92 10.80 -13.69 9.77
C VAL A 92 10.75 -13.80 11.28
N LEU A 93 10.58 -15.01 11.78
CA LEU A 93 10.69 -15.30 13.20
C LEU A 93 12.07 -15.91 13.47
N ILE A 94 12.87 -15.24 14.30
CA ILE A 94 14.21 -15.68 14.65
C ILE A 94 14.17 -16.14 16.11
N PRO A 95 14.28 -17.47 16.38
CA PRO A 95 14.41 -17.96 17.74
C PRO A 95 15.75 -17.53 18.33
N LEU A 96 15.74 -17.01 19.56
CA LEU A 96 16.95 -16.57 20.26
C LEU A 96 17.73 -17.74 20.85
N TYR A 97 17.08 -18.85 21.07
CA TYR A 97 17.69 -20.06 21.63
C TYR A 97 17.47 -21.27 20.72
N ARG A 98 18.44 -22.17 20.74
CA ARG A 98 18.34 -23.44 20.01
C ARG A 98 17.27 -24.32 20.69
N ARG A 99 16.18 -24.62 20.01
CA ARG A 99 14.95 -25.27 20.53
C ARG A 99 14.18 -24.36 21.50
N ASP A 100 13.63 -23.30 20.97
CA ASP A 100 12.71 -22.43 21.69
C ASP A 100 11.25 -22.87 21.40
N PRO A 101 10.58 -23.59 22.34
CA PRO A 101 9.21 -24.07 22.13
C PRO A 101 8.22 -22.90 22.00
N VAL A 102 8.54 -21.75 22.58
CA VAL A 102 7.70 -20.54 22.47
C VAL A 102 7.72 -20.00 21.04
N ALA A 103 8.89 -19.99 20.42
CA ALA A 103 9.03 -19.58 19.02
C ALA A 103 8.26 -20.52 18.08
N GLU A 104 8.28 -21.83 18.32
CA GLU A 104 7.52 -22.81 17.55
C GLU A 104 5.99 -22.61 17.70
N ILE A 105 5.51 -22.37 18.92
CA ILE A 105 4.10 -22.08 19.18
C ILE A 105 3.66 -20.79 18.51
N ILE A 106 4.46 -19.71 18.62
CA ILE A 106 4.18 -18.43 17.96
C ILE A 106 4.15 -18.61 16.45
N HIS A 107 5.11 -19.33 15.88
CA HIS A 107 5.14 -19.62 14.45
C HIS A 107 3.87 -20.35 13.99
N ALA A 108 3.50 -21.42 14.69
CA ALA A 108 2.30 -22.18 14.39
C ALA A 108 1.02 -21.31 14.47
N ALA A 109 0.92 -20.46 15.50
CA ALA A 109 -0.20 -19.54 15.67
C ALA A 109 -0.27 -18.49 14.54
N LEU A 110 0.86 -17.95 14.10
CA LEU A 110 0.93 -16.98 12.98
C LEU A 110 0.52 -17.64 11.67
N VAL A 111 0.99 -18.85 11.39
CA VAL A 111 0.61 -19.63 10.20
C VAL A 111 -0.90 -19.91 10.20
N LEU A 112 -1.44 -20.39 11.31
CA LEU A 112 -2.87 -20.68 11.44
C LEU A 112 -3.73 -19.42 11.24
N ARG A 113 -3.32 -18.29 11.83
CA ARG A 113 -4.00 -17.00 11.66
C ARG A 113 -3.97 -16.55 10.19
N ARG A 114 -2.82 -16.66 9.53
CA ARG A 114 -2.66 -16.29 8.12
C ARG A 114 -3.56 -17.12 7.22
N ASP A 115 -3.56 -18.43 7.42
CA ASP A 115 -4.32 -19.37 6.59
C ASP A 115 -5.83 -19.25 6.86
N GLY A 116 -6.23 -19.01 8.11
CA GLY A 116 -7.61 -18.70 8.49
C GLY A 116 -8.12 -17.41 7.85
N LEU A 117 -7.31 -16.34 7.88
CA LEU A 117 -7.67 -15.07 7.21
C LEU A 117 -7.74 -15.22 5.68
N ALA A 118 -6.84 -16.00 5.08
CA ALA A 118 -6.86 -16.29 3.65
C ALA A 118 -8.09 -17.10 3.24
N ALA A 119 -8.51 -18.06 4.05
CA ALA A 119 -9.74 -18.82 3.85
C ALA A 119 -10.99 -17.94 3.98
N ALA A 120 -11.06 -17.10 5.02
CA ALA A 120 -12.17 -16.17 5.23
C ALA A 120 -12.30 -15.17 4.07
N ARG A 121 -11.20 -14.63 3.57
CA ARG A 121 -11.21 -13.73 2.39
C ARG A 121 -11.75 -14.45 1.15
N ARG A 122 -11.33 -15.69 0.89
CA ARG A 122 -11.82 -16.50 -0.25
C ARG A 122 -13.32 -16.73 -0.17
N THR A 123 -13.87 -17.07 1.00
CA THR A 123 -15.31 -17.24 1.20
C THR A 123 -16.09 -15.95 0.99
N VAL A 124 -15.61 -14.83 1.51
CA VAL A 124 -16.26 -13.52 1.31
C VAL A 124 -16.26 -13.12 -0.18
N HIS A 125 -15.15 -13.34 -0.89
CA HIS A 125 -15.08 -13.07 -2.33
C HIS A 125 -16.01 -13.97 -3.15
N ALA A 126 -16.10 -15.26 -2.82
CA ALA A 126 -17.03 -16.19 -3.46
C ALA A 126 -18.50 -15.78 -3.25
N LEU A 127 -18.86 -15.38 -2.04
CA LEU A 127 -20.22 -14.93 -1.72
C LEU A 127 -20.59 -13.61 -2.43
N ARG A 128 -19.64 -12.67 -2.54
CA ARG A 128 -19.85 -11.42 -3.27
C ARG A 128 -19.98 -11.64 -4.79
N GLY A 129 -19.18 -12.55 -5.36
CA GLY A 129 -19.28 -12.96 -6.77
C GLY A 129 -20.63 -13.60 -7.10
N SER A 130 -21.13 -14.47 -6.22
CA SER A 130 -22.42 -15.15 -6.38
C SER A 130 -23.62 -14.18 -6.34
N ARG A 131 -23.55 -13.14 -5.49
CA ARG A 131 -24.57 -12.09 -5.43
C ARG A 131 -24.61 -11.22 -6.69
N LYS A 132 -23.44 -10.90 -7.26
CA LYS A 132 -23.36 -10.08 -8.48
C LYS A 132 -23.93 -10.82 -9.69
N ASN A 133 -23.70 -12.14 -9.80
CA ASN A 133 -24.26 -12.96 -10.88
C ASN A 133 -25.78 -13.15 -10.77
N ARG A 134 -26.36 -13.22 -9.56
CA ARG A 134 -27.82 -13.29 -9.37
C ARG A 134 -28.53 -11.98 -9.73
N ALA A 135 -27.88 -10.83 -9.55
CA ALA A 135 -28.45 -9.53 -9.91
C ALA A 135 -28.38 -9.24 -11.44
N ALA A 136 -27.59 -10.02 -12.19
CA ALA A 136 -27.39 -9.84 -13.62
C ALA A 136 -28.28 -10.76 -14.50
N THR A 137 -29.19 -11.55 -13.91
CA THR A 137 -30.10 -12.39 -14.69
C THR A 137 -31.23 -11.53 -15.27
N PRO A 138 -31.35 -11.36 -16.61
CA PRO A 138 -32.41 -10.57 -17.22
C PRO A 138 -33.77 -11.21 -16.94
N GLN A 139 -34.76 -10.41 -16.52
CA GLN A 139 -36.15 -10.85 -16.51
C GLN A 139 -36.61 -11.14 -17.96
N PRO A 140 -37.26 -12.27 -18.21
CA PRO A 140 -37.87 -12.53 -19.51
C PRO A 140 -38.99 -11.49 -19.75
N GLN A 141 -38.85 -10.74 -20.83
CA GLN A 141 -39.89 -9.84 -21.31
C GLN A 141 -41.11 -10.70 -21.71
N ARG A 142 -42.25 -10.39 -21.10
CA ARG A 142 -43.56 -10.85 -21.57
C ARG A 142 -44.17 -9.82 -22.52
#